data_2c3e114fd0b122ddccba46b4c1e6aca9
#
_entry.id   2c3e114fd0b122ddccba46b4c1e6aca9
#
_cell.length_a   1.000
_cell.length_b   1.000
_cell.length_c   1.000
_cell.angle_alpha   90.00
_cell.angle_beta   90.00
_cell.angle_gamma   90.00
#
_symmetry.space_group_name_H-M   'P 1'
#
loop_
_entity.id
_entity.type
_entity.pdbx_description
1 polymer ?
#
loop_
_entity_poly.entity_id
_entity_poly.type
_entity_poly.pdbx_seq_one_letter_code
_entity_poly.pdbx_strand_id
1 'polypeptide(L)'
;MYRIQYEDETFALWLVPGEKRVSLWKEKEPIFVCGRLMEPEFLSSVIGRAAAMAPAVAVHCSRAWEDYRGKPYIFLKKKRGGFVPGMILLGLTSRERAKLNRFEEVDTVRKMERVTLRIGEKKIGGISFFKR
;
A
#
# COMPACT_ATOMS: atom_id res chain seq x y z
N MET A 1 7.43 -7.76 12.32
CA MET A 1 6.12 -8.38 12.62
C MET A 1 5.14 -7.30 13.05
N TYR A 2 3.90 -7.41 12.60
CA TYR A 2 2.86 -6.44 12.91
C TYR A 2 1.81 -7.09 13.79
N ARG A 3 1.27 -6.30 14.73
CA ARG A 3 0.14 -6.71 15.53
C ARG A 3 -1.01 -5.74 15.26
N ILE A 4 -2.17 -6.26 14.91
CA ILE A 4 -3.37 -5.44 14.68
C ILE A 4 -4.23 -5.52 15.93
N GLN A 5 -4.63 -4.37 16.43
CA GLN A 5 -5.54 -4.25 17.56
C GLN A 5 -6.75 -3.43 17.13
N TYR A 6 -7.94 -3.97 17.41
CA TYR A 6 -9.20 -3.30 17.11
C TYR A 6 -9.74 -2.63 18.37
N GLU A 7 -10.11 -1.36 18.24
CA GLU A 7 -10.77 -0.60 19.27
C GLU A 7 -11.99 0.09 18.66
N ASP A 8 -13.19 -0.29 19.06
CA ASP A 8 -14.44 0.20 18.49
C ASP A 8 -14.48 0.00 16.98
N GLU A 9 -14.68 1.06 16.21
CA GLU A 9 -14.65 1.01 14.75
C GLU A 9 -13.25 1.24 14.19
N THR A 10 -12.27 1.46 15.04
CA THR A 10 -10.89 1.70 14.61
C THR A 10 -10.03 0.47 14.87
N PHE A 11 -8.91 0.41 14.19
CA PHE A 11 -7.85 -0.51 14.55
C PHE A 11 -6.52 0.20 14.47
N ALA A 12 -5.61 -0.27 15.29
CA ALA A 12 -4.27 0.26 15.36
C ALA A 12 -3.28 -0.83 15.01
N LEU A 13 -2.20 -0.43 14.40
CA LEU A 13 -1.10 -1.32 14.08
C LEU A 13 0.04 -1.12 15.05
N TRP A 14 0.68 -2.22 15.39
CA TRP A 14 1.88 -2.22 16.19
C TRP A 14 3.01 -2.79 15.34
N LEU A 15 4.08 -2.04 15.21
CA LEU A 15 5.29 -2.52 14.55
C LEU A 15 6.25 -3.02 15.62
N VAL A 16 6.72 -4.27 15.48
CA VAL A 16 7.67 -4.88 16.40
C VAL A 16 8.99 -5.11 15.66
N PRO A 17 10.16 -4.77 16.21
CA PRO A 17 10.37 -4.07 17.47
C PRO A 17 10.12 -2.57 17.34
N GLY A 18 9.97 -1.88 18.43
CA GLY A 18 9.72 -0.45 18.43
C GLY A 18 8.30 -0.09 18.78
N GLU A 19 7.40 -1.05 18.72
CA GLU A 19 6.01 -0.94 19.17
C GLU A 19 5.31 0.37 18.83
N LYS A 20 5.57 0.89 17.64
CA LYS A 20 4.93 2.11 17.19
C LYS A 20 3.48 1.84 16.87
N ARG A 21 2.59 2.53 17.55
CA ARG A 21 1.15 2.42 17.33
C ARG A 21 0.71 3.43 16.29
N VAL A 22 -0.01 2.98 15.27
CA VAL A 22 -0.54 3.83 14.21
C VAL A 22 -2.02 3.53 14.04
N SER A 23 -2.84 4.57 14.02
CA SER A 23 -4.28 4.45 13.81
C SER A 23 -4.61 4.58 12.33
N LEU A 24 -5.29 3.59 11.79
CA LEU A 24 -5.72 3.60 10.40
C LEU A 24 -6.73 4.73 10.11
N TRP A 25 -7.58 5.05 11.06
CA TRP A 25 -8.61 6.08 10.88
C TRP A 25 -8.04 7.49 10.69
N LYS A 26 -6.78 7.71 11.08
CA LYS A 26 -6.11 8.99 10.86
C LYS A 26 -5.47 9.08 9.47
N GLU A 27 -5.47 7.99 8.72
CA GLU A 27 -4.97 8.00 7.36
C GLU A 27 -6.04 8.50 6.40
N LYS A 28 -5.75 9.54 5.65
CA LYS A 28 -6.72 10.10 4.69
C LYS A 28 -6.70 9.34 3.40
N GLU A 29 -5.78 8.88 2.83
CA GLU A 29 -5.70 8.11 1.61
C GLU A 29 -4.58 7.09 1.74
N PRO A 30 -4.85 5.96 2.44
CA PRO A 30 -3.81 4.96 2.61
C PRO A 30 -3.36 4.41 1.25
N ILE A 31 -2.06 4.28 1.08
CA ILE A 31 -1.47 3.75 -0.14
C ILE A 31 -1.37 2.24 -0.02
N PHE A 32 -1.96 1.56 -1.00
CA PHE A 32 -1.87 0.10 -1.11
C PHE A 32 -0.75 -0.29 -2.05
N VAL A 33 0.06 -1.26 -1.65
CA VAL A 33 1.15 -1.80 -2.47
C VAL A 33 1.04 -3.32 -2.51
N CYS A 34 1.41 -3.91 -3.65
CA CYS A 34 1.30 -5.36 -3.86
C CYS A 34 2.55 -5.97 -4.50
N GLY A 35 3.65 -5.25 -4.55
CA GLY A 35 4.91 -5.71 -5.12
C GLY A 35 6.05 -5.61 -4.13
N ARG A 36 7.23 -5.23 -4.61
CA ARG A 36 8.43 -5.14 -3.77
C ARG A 36 8.31 -4.16 -2.61
N LEU A 37 7.45 -3.14 -2.75
CA LEU A 37 7.23 -2.18 -1.67
C LEU A 37 6.56 -2.81 -0.44
N MET A 38 6.07 -4.05 -0.54
CA MET A 38 5.59 -4.80 0.63
C MET A 38 6.74 -5.28 1.52
N GLU A 39 7.95 -5.32 1.01
CA GLU A 39 9.13 -5.73 1.77
C GLU A 39 9.62 -4.55 2.61
N PRO A 40 9.63 -4.68 3.95
CA PRO A 40 10.00 -3.56 4.82
C PRO A 40 11.37 -2.95 4.51
N GLU A 41 12.36 -3.78 4.25
CA GLU A 41 13.70 -3.30 3.95
C GLU A 41 13.76 -2.56 2.62
N PHE A 42 13.08 -3.08 1.62
CA PHE A 42 13.02 -2.41 0.32
C PHE A 42 12.29 -1.07 0.41
N LEU A 43 11.16 -1.05 1.09
CA LEU A 43 10.43 0.19 1.32
C LEU A 43 11.29 1.21 2.04
N SER A 44 12.00 0.79 3.08
CA SER A 44 12.91 1.66 3.82
C SER A 44 13.98 2.27 2.92
N SER A 45 14.50 1.52 1.95
CA SER A 45 15.48 2.04 1.00
C SER A 45 14.91 3.12 0.08
N VAL A 46 13.61 3.06 -0.19
CA VAL A 46 12.95 4.04 -1.06
C VAL A 46 12.60 5.32 -0.31
N ILE A 47 12.00 5.20 0.88
CA ILE A 47 11.51 6.38 1.61
C ILE A 47 12.48 6.90 2.68
N GLY A 48 13.50 6.13 3.03
CA GLY A 48 14.55 6.57 3.97
C GLY A 48 14.30 6.21 5.42
N ARG A 49 13.26 5.44 5.74
CA ARG A 49 12.99 4.97 7.10
C ARG A 49 12.05 3.77 7.08
N ALA A 50 11.95 3.09 8.21
CA ALA A 50 10.94 2.06 8.39
C ALA A 50 9.56 2.72 8.53
N ALA A 51 8.57 2.20 7.83
CA ALA A 51 7.19 2.66 7.91
C ALA A 51 6.28 1.53 8.40
N ALA A 52 5.18 1.90 9.06
CA ALA A 52 4.18 0.93 9.48
C ALA A 52 3.39 0.45 8.26
N MET A 53 3.08 -0.83 8.23
CA MET A 53 2.28 -1.45 7.17
C MET A 53 1.19 -2.33 7.77
N ALA A 54 0.06 -2.45 7.07
CA ALA A 54 -1.02 -3.34 7.45
C ALA A 54 -1.39 -4.26 6.29
N PRO A 55 -1.66 -5.55 6.54
CA PRO A 55 -2.22 -6.41 5.52
C PRO A 55 -3.59 -5.91 5.08
N ALA A 56 -3.84 -5.93 3.78
CA ALA A 56 -5.11 -5.52 3.19
C ALA A 56 -5.32 -6.26 1.88
N VAL A 57 -6.56 -6.23 1.39
CA VAL A 57 -6.91 -6.83 0.11
C VAL A 57 -7.55 -5.76 -0.76
N ALA A 58 -7.01 -5.54 -1.95
CA ALA A 58 -7.64 -4.67 -2.95
C ALA A 58 -8.73 -5.47 -3.65
N VAL A 59 -9.98 -4.97 -3.61
CA VAL A 59 -11.12 -5.66 -4.23
C VAL A 59 -11.39 -5.09 -5.62
N HIS A 60 -11.96 -5.94 -6.48
CA HIS A 60 -12.22 -5.63 -7.89
C HIS A 60 -10.97 -5.24 -8.65
N CYS A 61 -9.87 -5.92 -8.33
CA CYS A 61 -8.57 -5.72 -8.96
C CYS A 61 -7.93 -7.05 -9.28
N SER A 62 -7.01 -7.04 -10.22
CA SER A 62 -6.10 -8.14 -10.45
C SER A 62 -4.68 -7.60 -10.51
N ARG A 63 -3.74 -8.48 -10.23
CA ARG A 63 -2.32 -8.16 -10.34
C ARG A 63 -1.82 -8.61 -11.71
N ALA A 64 -1.13 -7.71 -12.39
CA ALA A 64 -0.51 -8.01 -13.68
C ALA A 64 0.95 -7.58 -13.63
N TRP A 65 1.72 -8.05 -14.57
CA TRP A 65 3.11 -7.64 -14.69
C TRP A 65 3.48 -7.50 -16.15
N GLU A 66 4.50 -6.69 -16.40
CA GLU A 66 5.07 -6.54 -17.73
C GLU A 66 6.56 -6.19 -17.59
N ASP A 67 7.31 -6.47 -18.63
CA ASP A 67 8.71 -6.06 -18.70
C ASP A 67 8.80 -4.59 -19.04
N TYR A 68 9.62 -3.88 -18.27
CA TYR A 68 9.93 -2.49 -18.53
C TYR A 68 11.44 -2.30 -18.33
N ARG A 69 12.13 -1.97 -19.39
CA ARG A 69 13.59 -1.81 -19.37
C ARG A 69 14.31 -3.05 -18.83
N GLY A 70 13.84 -4.23 -19.20
CA GLY A 70 14.45 -5.47 -18.78
C GLY A 70 14.13 -5.93 -17.36
N LYS A 71 13.20 -5.26 -16.68
CA LYS A 71 12.79 -5.61 -15.32
C LYS A 71 11.29 -5.88 -15.29
N PRO A 72 10.84 -6.89 -14.53
CA PRO A 72 9.41 -7.10 -14.34
C PRO A 72 8.83 -6.05 -13.40
N TYR A 73 7.73 -5.43 -13.82
CA TYR A 73 6.95 -4.51 -12.97
C TYR A 73 5.61 -5.13 -12.68
N ILE A 74 5.22 -5.10 -11.42
CA ILE A 74 3.91 -5.53 -10.97
C ILE A 74 3.03 -4.30 -10.81
N PHE A 75 1.81 -4.37 -11.32
CA PHE A 75 0.86 -3.29 -11.22
C PHE A 75 -0.55 -3.83 -11.03
N LEU A 76 -1.44 -2.98 -10.55
CA LEU A 76 -2.86 -3.30 -10.44
C LEU A 76 -3.58 -2.91 -11.71
N LYS A 77 -4.63 -3.68 -12.02
CA LYS A 77 -5.62 -3.30 -13.02
C LYS A 77 -7.01 -3.63 -12.48
N LYS A 78 -8.01 -2.92 -12.97
CA LYS A 78 -9.40 -3.16 -12.59
C LYS A 78 -9.85 -4.52 -13.12
N LYS A 79 -10.49 -5.30 -12.25
CA LYS A 79 -11.06 -6.59 -12.63
C LYS A 79 -12.22 -6.91 -11.71
N ARG A 80 -13.44 -6.82 -12.24
CA ARG A 80 -14.64 -7.11 -11.47
C ARG A 80 -14.57 -8.49 -10.83
N GLY A 81 -14.83 -8.56 -9.53
CA GLY A 81 -14.81 -9.80 -8.76
C GLY A 81 -13.42 -10.28 -8.37
N GLY A 82 -12.35 -9.62 -8.83
CA GLY A 82 -10.99 -9.97 -8.45
C GLY A 82 -10.61 -9.42 -7.08
N PHE A 83 -9.51 -9.92 -6.53
CA PHE A 83 -8.94 -9.39 -5.31
C PHE A 83 -7.43 -9.64 -5.31
N VAL A 84 -6.69 -8.71 -4.68
CA VAL A 84 -5.23 -8.79 -4.61
C VAL A 84 -4.80 -8.56 -3.17
N PRO A 85 -4.18 -9.55 -2.52
CA PRO A 85 -3.58 -9.33 -1.21
C PRO A 85 -2.36 -8.43 -1.32
N GLY A 86 -2.17 -7.59 -0.32
CA GLY A 86 -1.02 -6.69 -0.26
C GLY A 86 -0.94 -6.00 1.09
N MET A 87 -0.32 -4.82 1.09
CA MET A 87 -0.12 -4.03 2.30
C MET A 87 -0.58 -2.60 2.07
N ILE A 88 -1.09 -1.96 3.13
CA ILE A 88 -1.26 -0.52 3.14
C ILE A 88 -0.11 0.10 3.93
N LEU A 89 0.34 1.26 3.47
CA LEU A 89 1.41 2.02 4.10
C LEU A 89 0.78 3.09 4.97
N LEU A 90 1.25 3.22 6.20
CA LEU A 90 0.66 4.11 7.19
C LEU A 90 1.68 5.13 7.69
N GLY A 91 1.18 6.34 7.99
CA GLY A 91 1.99 7.37 8.61
C GLY A 91 3.02 8.00 7.68
N LEU A 92 2.81 7.96 6.37
CA LEU A 92 3.74 8.58 5.43
C LEU A 92 3.57 10.09 5.39
N THR A 93 4.69 10.80 5.34
CA THR A 93 4.69 12.23 5.10
C THR A 93 4.47 12.53 3.62
N SER A 94 4.12 13.78 3.31
CA SER A 94 3.99 14.21 1.91
C SER A 94 5.29 14.02 1.12
N ARG A 95 6.42 14.24 1.76
CA ARG A 95 7.73 14.04 1.16
C ARG A 95 7.98 12.57 0.82
N GLU A 96 7.60 11.68 1.71
CA GLU A 96 7.72 10.24 1.48
C GLU A 96 6.80 9.76 0.37
N ARG A 97 5.58 10.28 0.33
CA ARG A 97 4.65 9.99 -0.78
C ARG A 97 5.22 10.44 -2.11
N ALA A 98 5.87 11.61 -2.15
CA ALA A 98 6.51 12.08 -3.37
C ALA A 98 7.66 11.16 -3.81
N LYS A 99 8.41 10.61 -2.86
CA LYS A 99 9.46 9.63 -3.18
C LYS A 99 8.89 8.36 -3.78
N LEU A 100 7.76 7.87 -3.25
CA LEU A 100 7.08 6.71 -3.82
C LEU A 100 6.58 6.99 -5.23
N ASN A 101 5.99 8.16 -5.45
CA ASN A 101 5.51 8.54 -6.77
C ASN A 101 6.63 8.57 -7.80
N ARG A 102 7.80 9.05 -7.42
CA ARG A 102 8.97 9.02 -8.30
C ARG A 102 9.45 7.60 -8.54
N PHE A 103 9.48 6.77 -7.52
CA PHE A 103 9.89 5.38 -7.65
C PHE A 103 8.95 4.62 -8.60
N GLU A 104 7.65 4.82 -8.49
CA GLU A 104 6.64 4.19 -9.35
C GLU A 104 6.46 4.90 -10.70
N GLU A 105 7.22 5.94 -10.95
CA GLU A 105 7.14 6.72 -12.18
C GLU A 105 5.70 7.16 -12.50
N VAL A 106 5.04 7.72 -11.49
CA VAL A 106 3.69 8.27 -11.64
C VAL A 106 3.71 9.39 -12.69
N ASP A 107 2.67 9.47 -13.50
CA ASP A 107 2.51 10.37 -14.65
C ASP A 107 3.25 9.96 -15.91
N THR A 108 4.16 8.98 -15.84
CA THR A 108 4.80 8.42 -17.03
C THR A 108 4.37 6.99 -17.30
N VAL A 109 4.69 6.06 -16.37
CA VAL A 109 4.40 4.64 -16.53
C VAL A 109 3.20 4.21 -15.71
N ARG A 110 3.01 4.84 -14.55
CA ARG A 110 1.94 4.51 -13.61
C ARG A 110 1.02 5.70 -13.41
N LYS A 111 -0.16 5.44 -12.88
CA LYS A 111 -1.09 6.46 -12.41
C LYS A 111 -1.62 6.07 -11.04
N MET A 112 -1.96 7.07 -10.23
CA MET A 112 -2.62 6.85 -8.96
C MET A 112 -4.12 6.80 -9.20
N GLU A 113 -4.77 5.75 -8.70
CA GLU A 113 -6.22 5.61 -8.77
C GLU A 113 -6.77 5.15 -7.44
N ARG A 114 -8.02 5.46 -7.19
CA ARG A 114 -8.73 5.01 -6.01
C ARG A 114 -8.99 3.51 -6.09
N VAL A 115 -8.93 2.86 -4.94
CA VAL A 115 -9.15 1.44 -4.81
C VAL A 115 -9.94 1.18 -3.54
N THR A 116 -10.83 0.20 -3.57
CA THR A 116 -11.51 -0.26 -2.36
C THR A 116 -10.66 -1.34 -1.72
N LEU A 117 -10.36 -1.16 -0.43
CA LEU A 117 -9.54 -2.07 0.33
C LEU A 117 -10.39 -2.76 1.39
N ARG A 118 -10.11 -4.03 1.61
CA ARG A 118 -10.73 -4.80 2.69
C ARG A 118 -9.67 -5.14 3.71
N ILE A 119 -9.98 -4.89 4.99
CA ILE A 119 -9.13 -5.22 6.12
C ILE A 119 -9.99 -5.98 7.10
N GLY A 120 -9.80 -7.31 7.18
CA GLY A 120 -10.74 -8.17 7.87
C GLY A 120 -12.12 -8.06 7.22
N GLU A 121 -13.13 -7.66 7.99
CA GLU A 121 -14.50 -7.48 7.49
C GLU A 121 -14.80 -6.02 7.11
N LYS A 122 -13.88 -5.11 7.35
CA LYS A 122 -14.08 -3.68 7.07
C LYS A 122 -13.58 -3.31 5.69
N LYS A 123 -14.30 -2.40 5.04
CA LYS A 123 -13.92 -1.83 3.75
C LYS A 123 -13.57 -0.36 3.93
N ILE A 124 -12.48 0.06 3.32
CA ILE A 124 -12.04 1.46 3.30
C ILE A 124 -11.62 1.85 1.89
N GLY A 125 -11.60 3.14 1.64
CA GLY A 125 -11.03 3.67 0.42
C GLY A 125 -9.53 3.90 0.57
N GLY A 126 -8.80 3.71 -0.51
CA GLY A 126 -7.38 4.00 -0.58
C GLY A 126 -6.98 4.34 -1.99
N ILE A 127 -5.68 4.44 -2.21
CA ILE A 127 -5.13 4.70 -3.54
C ILE A 127 -4.02 3.69 -3.82
N SER A 128 -3.77 3.43 -5.08
CA SER A 128 -2.69 2.54 -5.48
C SER A 128 -2.17 2.92 -6.86
N PHE A 129 -1.13 2.21 -7.30
CA PHE A 129 -0.44 2.46 -8.55
C PHE A 129 -0.98 1.50 -9.61
N PHE A 130 -1.59 2.06 -10.64
CA PHE A 130 -2.14 1.32 -11.76
C PHE A 130 -1.33 1.60 -13.02
N LYS A 131 -1.43 0.74 -13.99
CA LYS A 131 -0.81 0.98 -15.31
C LYS A 131 -1.50 2.17 -15.97
N ARG A 132 -0.68 3.03 -16.54
CA ARG A 132 -1.15 4.17 -17.28
C ARG A 132 -1.74 3.77 -18.64
#